data_04e82f5844ef0404333646bb6ba76f94
#
_entry.id   04e82f5844ef0404333646bb6ba76f94
#
_cell.length_a   1.000
_cell.length_b   1.000
_cell.length_c   1.000
_cell.angle_alpha   90.00
_cell.angle_beta   90.00
_cell.angle_gamma   90.00
#
_symmetry.space_group_name_H-M   'P 1'
#
loop_
_entity.id
_entity.type
_entity.pdbx_description
1 polymer ?
#
loop_
_entity_poly.entity_id
_entity_poly.type
_entity_poly.pdbx_seq_one_letter_code
_entity_poly.pdbx_strand_id
1 'polypeptide(L)'
;DKKGALGIVINKPLGKITLGSLISQVDDQSINKKELYDIKIPIYWGGPVDGNKILILHSKDYKNETTKEYNNLSTSSDLITLVEIAEKKGPKKSLVILGLAAWNAGQLDGEIELERWTLSESSMDLIFEIENNTKWLKAINNSFIRL
;
A
#
# COMPACT_ATOMS: atom_id res chain seq x y z
N ASP A 1 12.16 -7.78 -13.20
CA ASP A 1 12.32 -7.38 -14.61
C ASP A 1 13.68 -6.67 -14.80
N LYS A 2 13.97 -6.21 -16.02
CA LYS A 2 15.25 -5.53 -16.37
C LYS A 2 15.48 -4.19 -15.63
N LYS A 3 14.48 -3.67 -14.93
CA LYS A 3 14.54 -2.42 -14.15
C LYS A 3 14.53 -2.64 -12.64
N GLY A 4 14.44 -3.89 -12.18
CA GLY A 4 14.25 -4.24 -10.78
C GLY A 4 12.79 -4.50 -10.41
N ALA A 5 12.52 -4.62 -9.11
CA ALA A 5 11.19 -4.83 -8.58
C ALA A 5 10.92 -3.94 -7.37
N LEU A 6 9.65 -3.60 -7.18
CA LEU A 6 9.15 -2.93 -5.98
C LEU A 6 8.13 -3.85 -5.29
N GLY A 7 8.13 -3.85 -3.99
CA GLY A 7 7.20 -4.61 -3.17
C GLY A 7 6.64 -3.78 -2.02
N ILE A 8 5.50 -4.20 -1.52
CA ILE A 8 4.81 -3.53 -0.42
C ILE A 8 4.39 -4.58 0.60
N VAL A 9 4.81 -4.42 1.84
CA VAL A 9 4.30 -5.22 2.96
C VAL A 9 2.88 -4.73 3.30
N ILE A 10 1.92 -5.64 3.35
CA ILE A 10 0.50 -5.29 3.52
C ILE A 10 -0.11 -5.73 4.86
N ASN A 11 0.67 -6.32 5.75
CA ASN A 11 0.21 -6.89 7.02
C ASN A 11 0.95 -6.37 8.25
N LYS A 12 1.61 -5.21 8.15
CA LYS A 12 2.30 -4.56 9.28
C LYS A 12 1.67 -3.20 9.61
N PRO A 13 0.60 -3.18 10.43
CA PRO A 13 0.02 -1.92 10.88
C PRO A 13 0.98 -1.18 11.80
N LEU A 14 1.07 0.14 11.62
CA LEU A 14 1.83 1.06 12.47
C LEU A 14 0.93 1.80 13.47
N GLY A 15 -0.39 1.69 13.32
CA GLY A 15 -1.38 2.42 14.08
C GLY A 15 -2.18 3.39 13.23
N LYS A 16 -2.66 4.47 13.85
CA LYS A 16 -3.46 5.51 13.16
C LYS A 16 -2.78 6.85 13.33
N ILE A 17 -2.81 7.65 12.27
CA ILE A 17 -2.35 9.04 12.26
C ILE A 17 -3.50 9.95 11.84
N THR A 18 -3.52 11.18 12.34
CA THR A 18 -4.53 12.17 11.89
C THR A 18 -4.20 12.68 10.49
N LEU A 19 -5.22 12.95 9.69
CA LEU A 19 -5.03 13.54 8.36
C LEU A 19 -4.27 14.86 8.45
N GLY A 20 -4.54 15.68 9.46
CA GLY A 20 -3.82 16.95 9.69
C GLY A 20 -2.31 16.74 9.89
N SER A 21 -1.90 15.68 10.60
CA SER A 21 -0.48 15.33 10.76
C SER A 21 0.17 14.91 9.45
N LEU A 22 -0.55 14.22 8.58
CA LEU A 22 -0.05 13.84 7.25
C LEU A 22 0.09 15.06 6.34
N ILE A 23 -0.90 15.95 6.33
CA ILE A 23 -0.89 17.18 5.54
C ILE A 23 0.25 18.11 5.98
N SER A 24 0.51 18.24 7.29
CA SER A 24 1.56 19.11 7.82
C SER A 24 2.99 18.65 7.48
N GLN A 25 3.19 17.39 7.14
CA GLN A 25 4.48 16.85 6.71
C GLN A 25 4.81 17.22 5.24
N VAL A 26 3.79 17.53 4.48
CA VAL A 26 3.93 17.98 3.09
C VAL A 26 3.56 19.44 3.09
N ASP A 27 4.47 20.30 2.74
CA ASP A 27 4.31 21.79 2.73
C ASP A 27 3.31 22.26 1.64
N ASP A 28 2.17 21.58 1.58
CA ASP A 28 1.09 21.83 0.63
C ASP A 28 -0.07 22.56 1.31
N GLN A 29 -0.01 23.88 1.26
CA GLN A 29 -1.07 24.76 1.79
C GLN A 29 -2.35 24.78 0.94
N SER A 30 -2.41 24.02 -0.15
CA SER A 30 -3.57 23.97 -1.04
C SER A 30 -4.77 23.23 -0.41
N ILE A 31 -4.52 22.39 0.60
CA ILE A 31 -5.56 21.61 1.28
C ILE A 31 -6.01 22.37 2.53
N ASN A 32 -7.05 23.17 2.41
CA ASN A 32 -7.63 23.91 3.53
C ASN A 32 -8.98 23.32 3.97
N LYS A 33 -8.93 22.06 4.46
CA LYS A 33 -10.11 21.33 4.97
C LYS A 33 -9.90 20.99 6.44
N LYS A 34 -9.86 22.01 7.29
CA LYS A 34 -9.58 21.88 8.74
C LYS A 34 -10.54 20.93 9.45
N GLU A 35 -11.77 20.80 8.98
CA GLU A 35 -12.79 19.88 9.51
C GLU A 35 -12.41 18.40 9.38
N LEU A 36 -11.48 18.06 8.49
CA LEU A 36 -11.00 16.68 8.27
C LEU A 36 -9.72 16.37 9.05
N TYR A 37 -9.08 17.37 9.66
CA TYR A 37 -7.75 17.19 10.25
C TYR A 37 -7.71 16.17 11.39
N ASP A 38 -8.78 16.02 12.14
CA ASP A 38 -8.88 15.08 13.26
C ASP A 38 -9.23 13.65 12.83
N ILE A 39 -9.53 13.43 11.54
CA ILE A 39 -9.83 12.11 11.03
C ILE A 39 -8.58 11.23 11.12
N LYS A 40 -8.72 10.08 11.78
CA LYS A 40 -7.64 9.11 11.97
C LYS A 40 -7.61 8.11 10.81
N ILE A 41 -6.47 8.02 10.16
CA ILE A 41 -6.21 7.12 9.04
C ILE A 41 -5.29 6.01 9.52
N PRO A 42 -5.67 4.73 9.34
CA PRO A 42 -4.76 3.60 9.58
C PRO A 42 -3.58 3.66 8.61
N ILE A 43 -2.37 3.45 9.13
CA ILE A 43 -1.15 3.42 8.33
C ILE A 43 -0.41 2.10 8.53
N TYR A 44 0.32 1.68 7.49
CA TYR A 44 1.06 0.43 7.42
C TYR A 44 2.52 0.69 7.06
N TRP A 45 3.41 -0.15 7.58
CA TRP A 45 4.79 -0.19 7.13
C TRP A 45 4.90 -1.05 5.88
N GLY A 46 5.31 -0.47 4.76
CA GLY A 46 5.41 -1.15 3.46
C GLY A 46 6.79 -1.66 3.11
N GLY A 47 7.82 -1.22 3.83
CA GLY A 47 9.20 -1.64 3.59
C GLY A 47 10.24 -0.62 4.06
N PRO A 48 11.54 -0.95 3.94
CA PRO A 48 12.62 -0.16 4.51
C PRO A 48 13.04 1.05 3.65
N VAL A 49 12.59 1.12 2.41
CA VAL A 49 12.98 2.19 1.46
C VAL A 49 11.92 3.28 1.47
N ASP A 50 12.35 4.54 1.39
CA ASP A 50 11.47 5.71 1.33
C ASP A 50 10.42 5.79 2.46
N GLY A 51 10.83 5.47 3.70
CA GLY A 51 9.92 5.33 4.85
C GLY A 51 9.08 6.54 5.23
N ASN A 52 9.38 7.71 4.67
CA ASN A 52 8.62 8.96 4.83
C ASN A 52 7.68 9.25 3.64
N LYS A 53 7.71 8.44 2.58
CA LYS A 53 6.83 8.61 1.43
C LYS A 53 5.54 7.80 1.62
N ILE A 54 4.43 8.46 1.33
CA ILE A 54 3.11 7.85 1.36
C ILE A 54 2.83 7.19 0.02
N LEU A 55 2.39 5.95 0.07
CA LEU A 55 1.81 5.23 -1.05
C LEU A 55 0.43 4.71 -0.64
N ILE A 56 -0.56 4.93 -1.48
CA ILE A 56 -1.92 4.46 -1.25
C ILE A 56 -2.17 3.32 -2.23
N LEU A 57 -2.25 2.09 -1.70
CA LEU A 57 -2.69 0.92 -2.45
C LEU A 57 -4.21 0.86 -2.41
N HIS A 58 -4.86 0.75 -3.56
CA HIS A 58 -6.33 0.84 -3.59
C HIS A 58 -7.00 0.05 -4.72
N SER A 59 -8.31 -0.10 -4.61
CA SER A 59 -9.16 -0.68 -5.65
C SER A 59 -9.24 0.22 -6.88
N LYS A 60 -9.55 -0.38 -8.04
CA LYS A 60 -9.53 0.30 -9.35
C LYS A 60 -10.75 1.19 -9.63
N ASP A 61 -11.68 1.32 -8.70
CA ASP A 61 -12.86 2.17 -8.81
C ASP A 61 -12.58 3.66 -8.65
N TYR A 62 -11.33 4.03 -8.42
CA TYR A 62 -10.86 5.40 -8.26
C TYR A 62 -9.62 5.66 -9.11
N LYS A 63 -9.53 6.87 -9.68
CA LYS A 63 -8.39 7.30 -10.50
C LYS A 63 -8.23 8.81 -10.45
N ASN A 64 -6.98 9.26 -10.34
CA ASN A 64 -6.57 10.65 -10.51
C ASN A 64 -5.23 10.73 -11.26
N GLU A 65 -4.61 11.91 -11.32
CA GLU A 65 -3.39 12.14 -12.10
C GLU A 65 -2.17 11.33 -11.60
N THR A 66 -2.11 11.01 -10.31
CA THR A 66 -1.00 10.23 -9.72
C THR A 66 -1.23 8.73 -9.75
N THR A 67 -2.41 8.29 -10.16
CA THR A 67 -2.80 6.88 -10.14
C THR A 67 -2.02 6.07 -11.16
N LYS A 68 -1.36 5.02 -10.68
CA LYS A 68 -0.75 3.96 -11.50
C LYS A 68 -1.59 2.70 -11.39
N GLU A 69 -1.99 2.17 -12.52
CA GLU A 69 -2.83 0.97 -12.60
C GLU A 69 -1.98 -0.28 -12.80
N TYR A 70 -2.34 -1.33 -12.10
CA TYR A 70 -1.81 -2.69 -12.24
C TYR A 70 -2.98 -3.64 -12.57
N ASN A 71 -2.76 -4.95 -12.66
CA ASN A 71 -3.83 -5.89 -13.06
C ASN A 71 -5.14 -5.71 -12.27
N ASN A 72 -5.10 -5.89 -10.95
CA ASN A 72 -6.29 -5.85 -10.09
C ASN A 72 -6.30 -4.67 -9.12
N LEU A 73 -5.24 -3.88 -9.09
CA LEU A 73 -4.99 -2.85 -8.10
C LEU A 73 -4.53 -1.56 -8.75
N SER A 74 -4.59 -0.49 -7.99
CA SER A 74 -3.99 0.79 -8.33
C SER A 74 -3.20 1.33 -7.15
N THR A 75 -2.29 2.24 -7.43
CA THR A 75 -1.60 3.02 -6.42
C THR A 75 -1.70 4.50 -6.74
N SER A 76 -1.81 5.32 -5.71
CA SER A 76 -1.71 6.78 -5.78
C SER A 76 -0.73 7.29 -4.72
N SER A 77 -0.14 8.46 -4.91
CA SER A 77 0.90 8.98 -4.02
C SER A 77 0.71 10.46 -3.66
N ASP A 78 -0.52 10.93 -3.68
CA ASP A 78 -0.88 12.32 -3.42
C ASP A 78 -1.78 12.49 -2.20
N LEU A 79 -1.78 13.70 -1.62
CA LEU A 79 -2.61 14.04 -0.48
C LEU A 79 -4.09 14.19 -0.84
N ILE A 80 -4.40 14.50 -2.09
CA ILE A 80 -5.79 14.66 -2.54
C ILE A 80 -6.52 13.32 -2.37
N THR A 81 -5.89 12.22 -2.75
CA THR A 81 -6.45 10.88 -2.53
C THR A 81 -6.74 10.60 -1.04
N LEU A 82 -5.85 11.02 -0.12
CA LEU A 82 -6.10 10.88 1.31
C LEU A 82 -7.28 11.72 1.80
N VAL A 83 -7.40 12.94 1.31
CA VAL A 83 -8.55 13.82 1.61
C VAL A 83 -9.85 13.18 1.11
N GLU A 84 -9.85 12.68 -0.11
CA GLU A 84 -11.04 12.04 -0.69
C GLU A 84 -11.41 10.73 0.02
N ILE A 85 -10.43 9.96 0.51
CA ILE A 85 -10.68 8.82 1.40
C ILE A 85 -11.38 9.28 2.69
N ALA A 86 -10.88 10.35 3.31
CA ALA A 86 -11.47 10.91 4.51
C ALA A 86 -12.91 11.45 4.28
N GLU A 87 -13.18 12.00 3.11
CA GLU A 87 -14.50 12.46 2.67
C GLU A 87 -15.43 11.34 2.20
N LYS A 88 -14.95 10.08 2.16
CA LYS A 88 -15.66 8.93 1.61
C LYS A 88 -16.01 9.06 0.11
N LYS A 89 -15.18 9.81 -0.62
CA LYS A 89 -15.24 10.01 -2.08
C LYS A 89 -14.11 9.30 -2.83
N GLY A 90 -13.13 8.81 -2.10
CA GLY A 90 -11.98 8.08 -2.62
C GLY A 90 -12.31 6.63 -3.00
N PRO A 91 -11.29 5.79 -3.19
CA PRO A 91 -11.46 4.39 -3.51
C PRO A 91 -12.22 3.64 -2.40
N LYS A 92 -13.02 2.65 -2.77
CA LYS A 92 -13.80 1.84 -1.82
C LYS A 92 -12.93 1.04 -0.87
N LYS A 93 -11.76 0.60 -1.34
CA LYS A 93 -10.79 -0.18 -0.57
C LYS A 93 -9.43 0.45 -0.71
N SER A 94 -8.74 0.69 0.39
CA SER A 94 -7.41 1.30 0.40
C SER A 94 -6.58 0.91 1.61
N LEU A 95 -5.26 0.89 1.43
CA LEU A 95 -4.25 0.84 2.48
C LEU A 95 -3.32 2.03 2.30
N VAL A 96 -3.12 2.81 3.34
CA VAL A 96 -2.16 3.91 3.38
C VAL A 96 -0.85 3.37 3.93
N ILE A 97 0.20 3.43 3.13
CA ILE A 97 1.44 2.70 3.35
C ILE A 97 2.60 3.68 3.39
N LEU A 98 3.52 3.50 4.34
CA LEU A 98 4.77 4.21 4.45
C LEU A 98 5.93 3.29 4.09
N GLY A 99 6.73 3.72 3.12
CA GLY A 99 7.86 2.96 2.63
C GLY A 99 7.50 1.80 1.71
N LEU A 100 8.52 1.21 1.13
CA LEU A 100 8.43 0.08 0.22
C LEU A 100 9.70 -0.78 0.29
N ALA A 101 9.67 -1.98 -0.29
CA ALA A 101 10.84 -2.79 -0.57
C ALA A 101 11.26 -2.61 -2.03
N ALA A 102 12.55 -2.67 -2.28
CA ALA A 102 13.10 -2.52 -3.63
C ALA A 102 14.19 -3.57 -3.88
N TRP A 103 14.22 -4.10 -5.08
CA TRP A 103 15.22 -5.05 -5.55
C TRP A 103 15.85 -4.52 -6.84
N ASN A 104 17.15 -4.72 -6.96
CA ASN A 104 17.85 -4.50 -8.22
C ASN A 104 17.37 -5.46 -9.32
N ALA A 105 17.71 -5.14 -10.57
CA ALA A 105 17.37 -6.00 -11.71
C ALA A 105 17.84 -7.46 -11.48
N GLY A 106 16.94 -8.43 -11.57
CA GLY A 106 17.20 -9.85 -11.37
C GLY A 106 17.37 -10.29 -9.91
N GLN A 107 17.47 -9.37 -8.95
CA GLN A 107 17.68 -9.74 -7.55
C GLN A 107 16.49 -10.53 -6.98
N LEU A 108 15.26 -10.04 -7.15
CA LEU A 108 14.06 -10.74 -6.66
C LEU A 108 13.89 -12.10 -7.35
N ASP A 109 14.13 -12.16 -8.67
CA ASP A 109 14.04 -13.40 -9.42
C ASP A 109 15.03 -14.44 -8.87
N GLY A 110 16.28 -14.04 -8.58
CA GLY A 110 17.26 -14.92 -7.95
C GLY A 110 16.88 -15.35 -6.53
N GLU A 111 16.27 -14.47 -5.74
CA GLU A 111 15.78 -14.83 -4.40
C GLU A 111 14.60 -15.83 -4.47
N ILE A 112 13.74 -15.72 -5.47
CA ILE A 112 12.65 -16.68 -5.72
C ILE A 112 13.21 -18.03 -6.15
N GLU A 113 14.20 -18.06 -7.05
CA GLU A 113 14.88 -19.28 -7.47
C GLU A 113 15.58 -20.01 -6.31
N LEU A 114 16.11 -19.25 -5.34
CA LEU A 114 16.70 -19.78 -4.11
C LEU A 114 15.66 -20.12 -3.02
N GLU A 115 14.38 -20.17 -3.38
CA GLU A 115 13.26 -20.48 -2.46
C GLU A 115 13.17 -19.59 -1.21
N ARG A 116 13.70 -18.35 -1.28
CA ARG A 116 13.59 -17.36 -0.20
C ARG A 116 12.20 -16.73 -0.10
N TRP A 117 11.40 -16.87 -1.15
CA TRP A 117 10.05 -16.34 -1.26
C TRP A 117 9.08 -17.47 -1.65
N THR A 118 7.95 -17.50 -0.99
CA THR A 118 6.83 -18.35 -1.38
C THR A 118 5.83 -17.54 -2.18
N LEU A 119 5.50 -17.97 -3.39
CA LEU A 119 4.51 -17.33 -4.23
C LEU A 119 3.11 -17.78 -3.85
N SER A 120 2.18 -16.84 -3.81
CA SER A 120 0.78 -17.09 -3.50
C SER A 120 -0.13 -16.32 -4.45
N GLU A 121 -1.31 -16.84 -4.70
CA GLU A 121 -2.36 -16.07 -5.37
C GLU A 121 -2.78 -14.88 -4.49
N SER A 122 -2.91 -13.73 -5.13
CA SER A 122 -3.46 -12.54 -4.49
C SER A 122 -4.95 -12.43 -4.75
N SER A 123 -5.71 -11.97 -3.76
CA SER A 123 -7.11 -11.59 -3.91
C SER A 123 -7.37 -10.25 -3.23
N MET A 124 -8.43 -9.58 -3.66
CA MET A 124 -8.84 -8.32 -3.03
C MET A 124 -9.17 -8.52 -1.55
N ASP A 125 -9.76 -9.66 -1.19
CA ASP A 125 -10.05 -10.00 0.20
C ASP A 125 -8.78 -10.18 1.02
N LEU A 126 -7.78 -10.90 0.49
CA LEU A 126 -6.50 -11.07 1.16
C LEU A 126 -5.81 -9.74 1.44
N ILE A 127 -5.85 -8.82 0.49
CA ILE A 127 -5.17 -7.54 0.60
C ILE A 127 -5.90 -6.60 1.56
N PHE A 128 -7.23 -6.45 1.43
CA PHE A 128 -7.98 -5.39 2.07
C PHE A 128 -8.89 -5.83 3.22
N GLU A 129 -9.40 -7.08 3.22
CA GLU A 129 -10.45 -7.51 4.14
C GLU A 129 -9.94 -8.43 5.27
N ILE A 130 -8.95 -9.27 4.97
CA ILE A 130 -8.39 -10.21 5.95
C ILE A 130 -7.65 -9.46 7.05
N GLU A 131 -7.85 -9.85 8.30
CA GLU A 131 -7.13 -9.30 9.45
C GLU A 131 -5.61 -9.47 9.31
N ASN A 132 -4.85 -8.44 9.68
CA ASN A 132 -3.40 -8.37 9.46
C ASN A 132 -2.63 -9.53 10.08
N ASN A 133 -3.04 -10.00 11.26
CA ASN A 133 -2.41 -11.11 11.97
C ASN A 133 -2.66 -12.48 11.31
N THR A 134 -3.67 -12.59 10.44
CA THR A 134 -4.01 -13.84 9.73
C THR A 134 -3.64 -13.81 8.25
N LYS A 135 -3.33 -12.66 7.68
CA LYS A 135 -3.00 -12.50 6.25
C LYS A 135 -1.89 -13.44 5.79
N TRP A 136 -0.81 -13.52 6.55
CA TRP A 136 0.33 -14.35 6.19
C TRP A 136 -0.05 -15.83 6.11
N LEU A 137 -0.80 -16.32 7.11
CA LEU A 137 -1.24 -17.72 7.15
C LEU A 137 -2.20 -18.04 6.00
N LYS A 138 -3.11 -17.11 5.68
CA LYS A 138 -4.00 -17.22 4.52
C LYS A 138 -3.22 -17.25 3.21
N ALA A 139 -2.22 -16.40 3.05
CA ALA A 139 -1.37 -16.38 1.86
C ALA A 139 -0.60 -17.69 1.69
N ILE A 140 -0.01 -18.22 2.76
CA ILE A 140 0.70 -19.51 2.74
C ILE A 140 -0.24 -20.64 2.33
N ASN A 141 -1.46 -20.68 2.87
CA ASN A 141 -2.43 -21.73 2.52
C ASN A 141 -2.90 -21.66 1.06
N ASN A 142 -2.79 -20.50 0.43
CA ASN A 142 -3.09 -20.28 -0.99
C ASN A 142 -1.82 -20.29 -1.86
N SER A 143 -0.68 -20.69 -1.30
CA SER A 143 0.58 -20.73 -2.04
C SER A 143 0.60 -21.85 -3.07
N PHE A 144 1.26 -21.60 -4.19
CA PHE A 144 1.60 -22.64 -5.15
C PHE A 144 2.70 -23.50 -4.55
N ILE A 145 2.33 -24.66 -4.00
CA ILE A 145 3.32 -25.69 -3.64
C ILE A 145 3.82 -26.24 -4.97
N ARG A 146 5.03 -25.92 -5.35
CA ARG A 146 5.75 -26.70 -6.37
C ARG A 146 6.08 -28.04 -5.71
N LEU A 147 5.29 -29.07 -6.02
CA LEU A 147 5.64 -30.45 -5.76
C LEU A 147 6.78 -30.89 -6.67
#